data_291132eae13db65742b1264b51e2b81b
#
_entry.id   291132eae13db65742b1264b51e2b81b
#
_cell.length_a   1.000
_cell.length_b   1.000
_cell.length_c   1.000
_cell.angle_alpha   90.00
_cell.angle_beta   90.00
_cell.angle_gamma   90.00
#
_symmetry.space_group_name_H-M   'P 1'
#
loop_
_entity.id
_entity.type
_entity.pdbx_description
1 polymer ?
#
loop_
_entity_poly.entity_id
_entity_poly.type
_entity_poly.pdbx_seq_one_letter_code
_entity_poly.pdbx_strand_id
1 'polypeptide(L)'
;ALISVGRQKGNAYLDNLVEMRAVEGTPQPEQWTMLFRDASARGGLREFVVTGKGVASERTPLRADDALLVAPTVPYAQLKLDSKGAFLKANKSAAQAKLGFDSVSYRLSSQKSEPVWNLRLLDTSRREVGSLAVSAKTSAVVSPLAKAGAAPSTDAVTPAANQAPLGERWAEGGGLVGHMTRWSERTWDSTTNAANSVVRGVETFFIGKPTNAPAKRD
;
A
#
# COMPACT_ATOMS: atom_id res chain seq x y z
N ALA A 1 -2.00 11.66 -8.01
CA ALA A 1 -2.21 11.74 -6.57
C ALA A 1 -1.12 12.59 -5.89
N LEU A 2 0.17 12.22 -5.93
CA LEU A 2 1.26 13.01 -5.31
C LEU A 2 1.31 14.46 -5.81
N ILE A 3 1.12 14.70 -7.10
CA ILE A 3 1.07 16.05 -7.70
C ILE A 3 -0.01 16.91 -7.03
N SER A 4 -1.15 16.36 -6.66
CA SER A 4 -2.22 17.11 -5.99
C SER A 4 -1.81 17.56 -4.60
N VAL A 5 -1.11 16.71 -3.84
CA VAL A 5 -0.54 17.10 -2.53
C VAL A 5 0.58 18.12 -2.70
N GLY A 6 1.48 17.93 -3.68
CA GLY A 6 2.56 18.88 -3.96
C GLY A 6 2.06 20.27 -4.34
N ARG A 7 0.95 20.37 -5.09
CA ARG A 7 0.31 21.66 -5.41
C ARG A 7 -0.26 22.36 -4.16
N GLN A 8 -0.79 21.61 -3.20
CA GLN A 8 -1.40 22.14 -2.00
C GLN A 8 -0.36 22.50 -0.92
N LYS A 9 0.66 21.67 -0.73
CA LYS A 9 1.63 21.80 0.38
C LYS A 9 3.03 22.25 -0.07
N GLY A 10 3.28 22.29 -1.37
CA GLY A 10 4.60 22.52 -1.94
C GLY A 10 5.37 21.22 -2.21
N ASN A 11 6.25 21.24 -3.21
CA ASN A 11 6.97 20.03 -3.64
C ASN A 11 7.92 19.48 -2.56
N ALA A 12 8.52 20.35 -1.73
CA ALA A 12 9.38 19.91 -0.62
C ALA A 12 8.64 19.06 0.42
N TYR A 13 7.31 19.20 0.53
CA TYR A 13 6.51 18.36 1.41
C TYR A 13 6.49 16.90 0.99
N LEU A 14 6.65 16.61 -0.31
CA LEU A 14 6.64 15.26 -0.87
C LEU A 14 7.81 14.40 -0.38
N ASP A 15 8.93 15.00 0.05
CA ASP A 15 10.08 14.28 0.61
C ASP A 15 9.77 13.68 2.00
N ASN A 16 8.67 14.10 2.61
CA ASN A 16 8.18 13.55 3.88
C ASN A 16 7.21 12.36 3.72
N LEU A 17 6.97 11.88 2.48
CA LEU A 17 6.11 10.73 2.23
C LEU A 17 6.68 9.48 2.93
N VAL A 18 5.91 8.88 3.81
CA VAL A 18 6.25 7.62 4.49
C VAL A 18 5.66 6.44 3.74
N GLU A 19 4.40 6.56 3.36
CA GLU A 19 3.66 5.50 2.69
C GLU A 19 2.59 6.08 1.77
N MET A 20 2.37 5.40 0.64
CA MET A 20 1.22 5.63 -0.24
C MET A 20 0.58 4.29 -0.55
N ARG A 21 -0.74 4.19 -0.39
CA ARG A 21 -1.48 2.96 -0.60
C ARG A 21 -2.81 3.17 -1.30
N ALA A 22 -3.26 2.14 -1.99
CA ALA A 22 -4.58 2.08 -2.59
C ALA A 22 -5.02 0.64 -2.78
N VAL A 23 -6.30 0.42 -2.90
CA VAL A 23 -6.92 -0.89 -3.13
C VAL A 23 -7.66 -0.91 -4.47
N GLU A 24 -7.77 -2.11 -5.05
CA GLU A 24 -8.64 -2.40 -6.19
C GLU A 24 -8.38 -1.56 -7.45
N GLY A 25 -7.12 -1.30 -7.76
CA GLY A 25 -6.77 -0.61 -9.01
C GLY A 25 -6.75 -1.55 -10.22
N THR A 26 -7.38 -1.13 -11.34
CA THR A 26 -7.43 -1.84 -12.62
C THR A 26 -7.23 -0.89 -13.82
N PRO A 27 -6.06 -0.37 -14.13
CA PRO A 27 -4.80 -0.31 -13.37
C PRO A 27 -4.72 0.83 -12.35
N GLN A 28 -5.65 1.79 -12.36
CA GLN A 28 -5.64 2.94 -11.47
C GLN A 28 -6.72 2.80 -10.41
N PRO A 29 -6.37 2.90 -9.13
CA PRO A 29 -7.35 2.97 -8.07
C PRO A 29 -8.08 4.32 -8.09
N GLU A 30 -9.33 4.32 -7.63
CA GLU A 30 -10.14 5.53 -7.53
C GLU A 30 -9.63 6.48 -6.45
N GLN A 31 -9.02 5.92 -5.41
CA GLN A 31 -8.58 6.65 -4.23
C GLN A 31 -7.20 6.20 -3.77
N TRP A 32 -6.40 7.16 -3.33
CA TRP A 32 -5.10 6.98 -2.71
C TRP A 32 -5.10 7.49 -1.28
N THR A 33 -4.58 6.70 -0.35
CA THR A 33 -4.26 7.15 1.01
C THR A 33 -2.75 7.33 1.11
N MET A 34 -2.31 8.49 1.59
CA MET A 34 -0.89 8.85 1.72
C MET A 34 -0.61 9.30 3.13
N LEU A 35 0.47 8.83 3.70
CA LEU A 35 0.96 9.22 5.02
C LEU A 35 2.26 9.99 4.86
N PHE A 36 2.30 11.17 5.44
CA PHE A 36 3.47 12.04 5.46
C PHE A 36 3.93 12.25 6.90
N ARG A 37 5.23 12.32 7.10
CA ARG A 37 5.79 12.82 8.34
C ARG A 37 5.54 14.33 8.42
N ASP A 38 4.97 14.79 9.53
CA ASP A 38 4.61 16.18 9.72
C ASP A 38 4.77 16.54 11.20
N ALA A 39 5.83 17.26 11.52
CA ALA A 39 6.13 17.67 12.90
C ALA A 39 5.05 18.58 13.52
N SER A 40 4.23 19.23 12.69
CA SER A 40 3.11 20.07 13.16
C SER A 40 1.86 19.26 13.48
N ALA A 41 1.79 18.00 13.02
CA ALA A 41 0.65 17.13 13.27
C ALA A 41 0.78 16.44 14.63
N ARG A 42 -0.30 16.36 15.40
CA ARG A 42 -0.33 15.59 16.64
C ARG A 42 -0.01 14.11 16.32
N GLY A 43 1.04 13.57 16.94
CA GLY A 43 1.52 12.21 16.65
C GLY A 43 2.44 12.12 15.43
N GLY A 44 2.91 13.25 14.86
CA GLY A 44 4.00 13.28 13.88
C GLY A 44 3.64 12.81 12.47
N LEU A 45 2.39 12.43 12.20
CA LEU A 45 1.92 11.97 10.89
C LEU A 45 0.68 12.74 10.42
N ARG A 46 0.64 12.99 9.12
CA ARG A 46 -0.50 13.58 8.40
C ARG A 46 -0.96 12.62 7.30
N GLU A 47 -2.26 12.34 7.26
CA GLU A 47 -2.87 11.50 6.24
C GLU A 47 -3.61 12.37 5.23
N PHE A 48 -3.40 12.07 3.95
CA PHE A 48 -4.15 12.62 2.83
C PHE A 48 -4.90 11.51 2.12
N VAL A 49 -6.16 11.77 1.80
CA VAL A 49 -6.94 10.96 0.88
C VAL A 49 -7.06 11.73 -0.42
N VAL A 50 -6.62 11.14 -1.52
CA VAL A 50 -6.60 11.78 -2.84
C VAL A 50 -7.37 10.94 -3.83
N THR A 51 -8.26 11.59 -4.57
CA THR A 51 -9.06 11.00 -5.66
C THR A 51 -8.68 11.62 -7.00
N GLY A 52 -9.33 11.21 -8.07
CA GLY A 52 -9.19 11.86 -9.38
C GLY A 52 -9.53 13.36 -9.39
N LYS A 53 -10.32 13.83 -8.42
CA LYS A 53 -10.71 15.24 -8.25
C LYS A 53 -9.70 16.07 -7.44
N GLY A 54 -8.68 15.43 -6.86
CA GLY A 54 -7.67 16.07 -6.01
C GLY A 54 -7.70 15.56 -4.58
N VAL A 55 -7.20 16.38 -3.64
CA VAL A 55 -7.21 16.05 -2.20
C VAL A 55 -8.64 16.11 -1.68
N ALA A 56 -9.16 14.96 -1.29
CA ALA A 56 -10.51 14.81 -0.75
C ALA A 56 -10.54 15.01 0.78
N SER A 57 -9.47 14.65 1.47
CA SER A 57 -9.39 14.76 2.93
C SER A 57 -7.93 14.91 3.37
N GLU A 58 -7.73 15.71 4.42
CA GLU A 58 -6.49 15.87 5.16
C GLU A 58 -6.82 15.70 6.65
N ARG A 59 -6.13 14.79 7.33
CA ARG A 59 -6.36 14.54 8.75
C ARG A 59 -5.11 14.06 9.49
N THR A 60 -5.12 14.18 10.79
CA THR A 60 -4.15 13.51 11.66
C THR A 60 -4.71 12.13 12.04
N PRO A 61 -3.98 11.02 11.82
CA PRO A 61 -4.41 9.70 12.25
C PRO A 61 -4.66 9.68 13.77
N LEU A 62 -5.74 9.03 14.20
CA LEU A 62 -6.08 8.91 15.64
C LEU A 62 -5.03 8.13 16.43
N ARG A 63 -4.40 7.16 15.79
CA ARG A 63 -3.25 6.41 16.30
C ARG A 63 -2.20 6.37 15.21
N ALA A 64 -1.07 6.96 15.47
CA ALA A 64 0.12 6.73 14.69
C ALA A 64 0.66 5.35 15.07
N ASP A 65 0.94 4.52 14.06
CA ASP A 65 1.70 3.31 14.28
C ASP A 65 3.17 3.71 14.52
N ASP A 66 3.72 3.35 15.68
CA ASP A 66 5.09 3.71 16.06
C ASP A 66 6.11 3.30 14.99
N ALA A 67 5.87 2.20 14.29
CA ALA A 67 6.74 1.78 13.21
C ALA A 67 6.69 2.73 12.00
N LEU A 68 5.55 3.39 11.72
CA LEU A 68 5.46 4.39 10.66
C LEU A 68 6.15 5.71 11.04
N LEU A 69 6.22 6.01 12.33
CA LEU A 69 6.95 7.19 12.82
C LEU A 69 8.46 7.08 12.59
N VAL A 70 9.00 5.87 12.68
CA VAL A 70 10.43 5.60 12.48
C VAL A 70 10.74 5.08 11.06
N ALA A 71 9.73 4.75 10.27
CA ALA A 71 9.91 4.25 8.90
C ALA A 71 10.63 5.29 8.04
N PRO A 72 11.56 4.89 7.17
CA PRO A 72 12.22 5.82 6.26
C PRO A 72 11.22 6.45 5.29
N THR A 73 11.42 7.73 4.96
CA THR A 73 10.61 8.41 3.94
C THR A 73 10.93 7.89 2.56
N VAL A 74 9.95 7.96 1.68
CA VAL A 74 10.09 7.60 0.27
C VAL A 74 10.80 8.74 -0.46
N PRO A 75 11.99 8.52 -1.05
CA PRO A 75 12.71 9.58 -1.74
C PRO A 75 11.97 9.95 -3.03
N TYR A 76 11.18 11.03 -3.00
CA TYR A 76 10.31 11.45 -4.10
C TYR A 76 11.07 11.65 -5.42
N ALA A 77 12.26 12.24 -5.36
CA ALA A 77 13.10 12.46 -6.55
C ALA A 77 13.55 11.16 -7.26
N GLN A 78 13.49 10.01 -6.57
CA GLN A 78 13.83 8.71 -7.14
C GLN A 78 12.64 7.97 -7.74
N LEU A 79 11.40 8.49 -7.61
CA LEU A 79 10.22 7.86 -8.19
C LEU A 79 10.20 8.03 -9.70
N LYS A 80 10.55 6.97 -10.42
CA LYS A 80 10.55 6.91 -11.89
C LYS A 80 9.45 6.01 -12.45
N LEU A 81 8.94 5.08 -11.63
CA LEU A 81 7.88 4.16 -11.98
C LEU A 81 6.59 4.55 -11.23
N ASP A 82 5.56 4.88 -11.99
CA ASP A 82 4.23 5.15 -11.44
C ASP A 82 3.42 3.85 -11.20
N SER A 83 2.21 3.99 -10.65
CA SER A 83 1.31 2.87 -10.39
C SER A 83 0.88 2.13 -11.66
N LYS A 84 0.74 2.83 -12.79
CA LYS A 84 0.43 2.19 -14.08
C LYS A 84 1.58 1.31 -14.54
N GLY A 85 2.80 1.80 -14.45
CA GLY A 85 4.00 1.03 -14.77
C GLY A 85 4.17 -0.17 -13.83
N ALA A 86 3.90 0.00 -12.54
CA ALA A 86 3.91 -1.08 -11.56
C ALA A 86 2.86 -2.17 -11.90
N PHE A 87 1.64 -1.77 -12.28
CA PHE A 87 0.60 -2.68 -12.75
C PHE A 87 1.05 -3.50 -13.97
N LEU A 88 1.66 -2.86 -14.97
CA LEU A 88 2.15 -3.55 -16.16
C LEU A 88 3.21 -4.60 -15.83
N LYS A 89 4.08 -4.32 -14.84
CA LYS A 89 5.05 -5.30 -14.33
C LYS A 89 4.35 -6.48 -13.64
N ALA A 90 3.35 -6.20 -12.81
CA ALA A 90 2.54 -7.22 -12.16
C ALA A 90 1.82 -8.11 -13.18
N ASN A 91 1.16 -7.50 -14.18
CA ASN A 91 0.45 -8.23 -15.22
C ASN A 91 1.40 -9.13 -16.05
N LYS A 92 2.58 -8.62 -16.41
CA LYS A 92 3.61 -9.43 -17.09
C LYS A 92 4.05 -10.62 -16.24
N SER A 93 4.33 -10.41 -14.96
CA SER A 93 4.75 -11.48 -14.04
C SER A 93 3.65 -12.51 -13.82
N ALA A 94 2.40 -12.06 -13.69
CA ALA A 94 1.22 -12.94 -13.54
C ALA A 94 1.00 -13.79 -14.79
N ALA A 95 1.10 -13.18 -15.99
CA ALA A 95 0.99 -13.91 -17.26
C ALA A 95 2.05 -15.01 -17.39
N GLN A 96 3.31 -14.72 -17.03
CA GLN A 96 4.39 -15.69 -17.03
C GLN A 96 4.14 -16.85 -16.05
N ALA A 97 3.53 -16.56 -14.91
CA ALA A 97 3.18 -17.55 -13.89
C ALA A 97 1.83 -18.25 -14.15
N LYS A 98 1.12 -17.88 -15.25
CA LYS A 98 -0.24 -18.34 -15.57
C LYS A 98 -1.21 -18.10 -14.41
N LEU A 99 -1.08 -16.93 -13.76
CA LEU A 99 -1.91 -16.51 -12.65
C LEU A 99 -2.88 -15.43 -13.13
N GLY A 100 -4.20 -15.72 -13.02
CA GLY A 100 -5.24 -14.72 -13.25
C GLY A 100 -5.46 -13.85 -12.00
N PHE A 101 -5.75 -12.58 -12.19
CA PHE A 101 -6.17 -11.66 -11.13
C PHE A 101 -7.14 -10.61 -11.73
N ASP A 102 -7.93 -9.98 -10.87
CA ASP A 102 -8.92 -8.96 -11.24
C ASP A 102 -8.41 -7.55 -10.96
N SER A 103 -7.87 -7.34 -9.79
CA SER A 103 -7.41 -6.03 -9.34
C SER A 103 -6.10 -6.10 -8.56
N VAL A 104 -5.51 -4.94 -8.31
CA VAL A 104 -4.24 -4.81 -7.57
C VAL A 104 -4.40 -3.86 -6.40
N SER A 105 -3.96 -4.29 -5.22
CA SER A 105 -3.69 -3.40 -4.10
C SER A 105 -2.25 -2.94 -4.14
N TYR A 106 -2.05 -1.64 -3.97
CA TYR A 106 -0.77 -0.96 -4.09
C TYR A 106 -0.29 -0.45 -2.75
N ARG A 107 0.99 -0.62 -2.48
CA ARG A 107 1.68 0.03 -1.36
C ARG A 107 3.06 0.48 -1.82
N LEU A 108 3.30 1.79 -1.82
CA LEU A 108 4.61 2.39 -2.02
C LEU A 108 5.20 2.73 -0.67
N SER A 109 6.40 2.25 -0.40
CA SER A 109 7.15 2.54 0.82
C SER A 109 8.64 2.52 0.51
N SER A 110 9.47 3.01 1.45
CA SER A 110 10.91 2.92 1.33
C SER A 110 11.41 1.61 1.94
N GLN A 111 12.21 0.85 1.18
CA GLN A 111 12.90 -0.35 1.65
C GLN A 111 14.40 -0.18 1.39
N LYS A 112 15.21 -0.26 2.44
CA LYS A 112 16.67 -0.04 2.33
C LYS A 112 17.01 1.28 1.59
N SER A 113 16.28 2.35 1.90
CA SER A 113 16.39 3.68 1.27
C SER A 113 16.04 3.74 -0.23
N GLU A 114 15.39 2.72 -0.77
CA GLU A 114 14.87 2.74 -2.13
C GLU A 114 13.34 2.71 -2.14
N PRO A 115 12.68 3.45 -3.06
CA PRO A 115 11.23 3.40 -3.21
C PRO A 115 10.82 2.08 -3.85
N VAL A 116 9.90 1.35 -3.21
CA VAL A 116 9.43 0.03 -3.66
C VAL A 116 7.91 -0.01 -3.68
N TRP A 117 7.36 -0.42 -4.81
CA TRP A 117 5.97 -0.82 -4.95
C TRP A 117 5.81 -2.27 -4.49
N ASN A 118 5.05 -2.48 -3.43
CA ASN A 118 4.54 -3.78 -3.04
C ASN A 118 3.13 -3.92 -3.62
N LEU A 119 2.89 -4.97 -4.40
CA LEU A 119 1.67 -5.20 -5.14
C LEU A 119 1.06 -6.53 -4.70
N ARG A 120 -0.22 -6.49 -4.29
CA ARG A 120 -1.00 -7.69 -4.00
C ARG A 120 -2.02 -7.86 -5.12
N LEU A 121 -2.02 -9.01 -5.76
CA LEU A 121 -2.93 -9.37 -6.84
C LEU A 121 -4.16 -10.02 -6.23
N LEU A 122 -5.34 -9.50 -6.55
CA LEU A 122 -6.60 -9.93 -5.96
C LEU A 122 -7.50 -10.57 -7.01
N ASP A 123 -8.23 -11.61 -6.63
CA ASP A 123 -9.29 -12.21 -7.44
C ASP A 123 -10.58 -11.37 -7.36
N THR A 124 -11.61 -11.78 -8.09
CA THR A 124 -12.95 -11.16 -8.10
C THR A 124 -13.62 -11.15 -6.71
N SER A 125 -13.19 -12.03 -5.80
CA SER A 125 -13.64 -12.09 -4.41
C SER A 125 -12.77 -11.27 -3.47
N ARG A 126 -11.85 -10.45 -4.00
CA ARG A 126 -10.88 -9.62 -3.25
C ARG A 126 -9.89 -10.42 -2.40
N ARG A 127 -9.72 -11.71 -2.69
CA ARG A 127 -8.73 -12.54 -2.01
C ARG A 127 -7.39 -12.41 -2.74
N GLU A 128 -6.31 -12.39 -1.97
CA GLU A 128 -4.97 -12.40 -2.53
C GLU A 128 -4.69 -13.71 -3.26
N VAL A 129 -4.29 -13.63 -4.51
CA VAL A 129 -3.85 -14.75 -5.33
C VAL A 129 -2.34 -14.76 -5.56
N GLY A 130 -1.69 -13.64 -5.30
CA GLY A 130 -0.25 -13.52 -5.35
C GLY A 130 0.23 -12.12 -4.99
N SER A 131 1.53 -12.00 -4.74
CA SER A 131 2.18 -10.72 -4.44
C SER A 131 3.57 -10.64 -5.05
N LEU A 132 4.01 -9.40 -5.34
CA LEU A 132 5.35 -9.12 -5.85
C LEU A 132 5.79 -7.72 -5.42
N ALA A 133 7.10 -7.47 -5.50
CA ALA A 133 7.64 -6.13 -5.26
C ALA A 133 8.46 -5.64 -6.46
N VAL A 134 8.32 -4.34 -6.77
CA VAL A 134 8.97 -3.69 -7.90
C VAL A 134 9.64 -2.40 -7.43
N SER A 135 10.91 -2.21 -7.77
CA SER A 135 11.62 -0.95 -7.50
C SER A 135 10.94 0.19 -8.27
N ALA A 136 10.49 1.22 -7.55
CA ALA A 136 9.94 2.42 -8.17
C ALA A 136 11.02 3.31 -8.79
N LYS A 137 12.31 3.06 -8.50
CA LYS A 137 13.47 3.75 -9.04
C LYS A 137 13.95 3.14 -10.36
N THR A 138 14.11 1.80 -10.41
CA THR A 138 14.72 1.10 -11.53
C THR A 138 13.73 0.33 -12.39
N SER A 139 12.49 0.17 -11.93
CA SER A 139 11.45 -0.70 -12.54
C SER A 139 11.82 -2.18 -12.56
N ALA A 140 12.84 -2.60 -11.79
CA ALA A 140 13.21 -4.00 -11.62
C ALA A 140 12.27 -4.69 -10.63
N VAL A 141 11.98 -5.96 -10.86
CA VAL A 141 11.30 -6.81 -9.89
C VAL A 141 12.30 -7.14 -8.79
N VAL A 142 12.05 -6.66 -7.57
CA VAL A 142 12.91 -6.88 -6.38
C VAL A 142 12.48 -8.08 -5.57
N SER A 143 11.19 -8.42 -5.61
CA SER A 143 10.67 -9.66 -5.10
C SER A 143 9.80 -10.31 -6.20
N PRO A 144 10.15 -11.50 -6.69
CA PRO A 144 9.39 -12.18 -7.73
C PRO A 144 7.98 -12.50 -7.25
N LEU A 145 7.08 -12.76 -8.20
CA LEU A 145 5.70 -13.11 -7.90
C LEU A 145 5.64 -14.39 -7.07
N ALA A 146 5.17 -14.25 -5.84
CA ALA A 146 4.80 -15.35 -4.95
C ALA A 146 3.29 -15.59 -5.07
N LYS A 147 2.86 -16.86 -5.29
CA LYS A 147 1.45 -17.22 -5.26
C LYS A 147 0.96 -17.29 -3.82
N ALA A 148 -0.26 -16.83 -3.56
CA ALA A 148 -0.87 -16.94 -2.24
C ALA A 148 -0.93 -18.41 -1.80
N GLY A 149 -0.55 -18.69 -0.54
CA GLY A 149 -0.49 -20.05 -0.01
C GLY A 149 0.77 -20.85 -0.38
N ALA A 150 1.66 -20.32 -1.21
CA ALA A 150 2.97 -20.91 -1.39
C ALA A 150 3.85 -20.58 -0.19
N ALA A 151 4.42 -21.60 0.45
CA ALA A 151 5.46 -21.37 1.47
C ALA A 151 6.61 -20.56 0.86
N PRO A 152 7.27 -19.67 1.60
CA PRO A 152 8.40 -18.93 1.08
C PRO A 152 9.45 -19.91 0.56
N SER A 153 9.79 -19.78 -0.74
CA SER A 153 10.83 -20.60 -1.36
C SER A 153 12.15 -20.30 -0.68
N THR A 154 12.73 -21.27 -0.02
CA THR A 154 14.03 -21.19 0.67
C THR A 154 15.21 -21.26 -0.30
N ASP A 155 15.01 -20.94 -1.58
CA ASP A 155 16.09 -20.90 -2.57
C ASP A 155 16.72 -19.51 -2.66
N ALA A 156 17.23 -19.02 -1.53
CA ALA A 156 18.22 -17.95 -1.53
C ALA A 156 19.58 -18.63 -1.36
N VAL A 157 20.32 -18.68 -2.46
CA VAL A 157 21.73 -19.04 -2.61
C VAL A 157 22.52 -18.89 -1.31
N THR A 158 22.94 -20.00 -0.77
CA THR A 158 23.98 -20.09 0.28
C THR A 158 25.33 -19.86 -0.39
N PRO A 159 26.09 -18.80 -0.11
CA PRO A 159 27.52 -18.84 -0.37
C PRO A 159 28.16 -19.77 0.65
N ALA A 160 28.77 -20.82 0.15
CA ALA A 160 29.60 -21.68 0.98
C ALA A 160 30.76 -20.90 1.59
N ALA A 161 30.84 -20.85 2.90
CA ALA A 161 32.08 -20.56 3.60
C ALA A 161 32.08 -21.15 5.02
N ASN A 162 32.87 -22.19 5.16
CA ASN A 162 33.69 -22.61 6.32
C ASN A 162 33.11 -22.53 7.74
N GLN A 163 32.97 -23.70 8.22
CA GLN A 163 33.07 -24.31 9.55
C GLN A 163 33.70 -23.50 10.67
N ALA A 164 33.02 -23.43 11.80
CA ALA A 164 33.53 -23.83 13.11
C ALA A 164 32.35 -24.05 14.09
N PRO A 165 32.37 -25.08 14.94
CA PRO A 165 31.25 -25.41 15.82
C PRO A 165 31.41 -24.75 17.19
N LEU A 166 30.41 -24.01 17.65
CA LEU A 166 30.25 -23.68 19.07
C LEU A 166 28.77 -23.44 19.40
N GLY A 167 28.23 -24.35 20.19
CA GLY A 167 27.30 -24.01 21.26
C GLY A 167 25.86 -23.83 20.90
N GLU A 168 25.07 -24.85 21.15
CA GLU A 168 23.64 -24.87 21.34
C GLU A 168 23.14 -23.71 22.20
N ARG A 169 22.16 -23.01 21.68
CA ARG A 169 21.02 -22.32 22.30
C ARG A 169 20.68 -21.09 21.48
N TRP A 170 19.60 -21.22 20.75
CA TRP A 170 18.61 -20.18 20.38
C TRP A 170 17.76 -20.73 19.24
N ALA A 171 17.11 -21.84 19.50
CA ALA A 171 15.94 -22.27 18.74
C ALA A 171 14.74 -21.59 19.40
N GLU A 172 14.22 -20.56 18.74
CA GLU A 172 12.87 -19.97 18.78
C GLU A 172 12.99 -18.47 18.57
N GLY A 173 12.81 -18.06 17.33
CA GLY A 173 12.76 -16.64 17.00
C GLY A 173 12.72 -16.48 15.48
N GLY A 174 11.52 -16.46 14.91
CA GLY A 174 11.31 -16.15 13.49
C GLY A 174 12.06 -14.89 13.10
N GLY A 175 12.91 -14.99 12.09
CA GLY A 175 13.77 -13.91 11.62
C GLY A 175 12.97 -12.66 11.28
N LEU A 176 13.65 -11.53 11.34
CA LEU A 176 13.13 -10.16 11.13
C LEU A 176 12.22 -10.01 9.88
N VAL A 177 12.44 -10.84 8.86
CA VAL A 177 11.65 -10.86 7.61
C VAL A 177 10.25 -11.46 7.82
N GLY A 178 10.12 -12.52 8.64
CA GLY A 178 8.82 -13.11 8.96
C GLY A 178 7.95 -12.20 9.84
N HIS A 179 8.59 -11.36 10.66
CA HIS A 179 7.89 -10.39 11.51
C HIS A 179 7.39 -9.18 10.70
N MET A 180 8.13 -8.72 9.69
CA MET A 180 7.72 -7.63 8.81
C MET A 180 6.54 -8.01 7.90
N THR A 181 6.49 -9.24 7.36
CA THR A 181 5.37 -9.68 6.52
C THR A 181 4.08 -9.85 7.33
N ARG A 182 4.16 -10.46 8.52
CA ARG A 182 2.99 -10.68 9.39
C ARG A 182 2.44 -9.37 10.00
N TRP A 183 3.32 -8.38 10.17
CA TRP A 183 2.94 -7.05 10.66
C TRP A 183 2.30 -6.21 9.54
N SER A 184 2.82 -6.28 8.31
CA SER A 184 2.25 -5.58 7.15
C SER A 184 0.82 -6.05 6.84
N GLU A 185 0.52 -7.34 7.01
CA GLU A 185 -0.82 -7.90 6.79
C GLU A 185 -1.85 -7.36 7.79
N ARG A 186 -1.54 -7.34 9.08
CA ARG A 186 -2.46 -6.84 10.12
C ARG A 186 -2.79 -5.34 9.97
N THR A 187 -1.81 -4.54 9.59
CA THR A 187 -2.02 -3.09 9.39
C THR A 187 -2.78 -2.82 8.10
N TRP A 188 -2.56 -3.65 7.08
CA TRP A 188 -3.26 -3.55 5.80
C TRP A 188 -4.76 -3.80 5.95
N ASP A 189 -5.15 -4.89 6.64
CA ASP A 189 -6.55 -5.28 6.78
C ASP A 189 -7.35 -4.32 7.67
N SER A 190 -6.75 -3.80 8.74
CA SER A 190 -7.44 -2.87 9.65
C SER A 190 -7.73 -1.50 9.01
N THR A 191 -6.88 -1.05 8.07
CA THR A 191 -7.07 0.26 7.40
C THR A 191 -7.96 0.18 6.17
N THR A 192 -8.01 -0.97 5.50
CA THR A 192 -8.94 -1.20 4.39
C THR A 192 -10.39 -1.17 4.86
N ASN A 193 -10.68 -1.78 6.02
CA ASN A 193 -12.01 -1.77 6.62
C ASN A 193 -12.45 -0.36 7.07
N ALA A 194 -11.54 0.48 7.55
CA ALA A 194 -11.85 1.86 7.92
C ALA A 194 -12.17 2.74 6.70
N ALA A 195 -11.45 2.58 5.60
CA ALA A 195 -11.72 3.32 4.36
C ALA A 195 -13.08 2.96 3.74
N ASN A 196 -13.43 1.67 3.71
CA ASN A 196 -14.71 1.20 3.19
C ASN A 196 -15.91 1.62 4.05
N SER A 197 -15.74 1.79 5.38
CA SER A 197 -16.82 2.29 6.25
C SER A 197 -17.14 3.76 6.02
N VAL A 198 -16.14 4.57 5.67
CA VAL A 198 -16.33 6.00 5.35
C VAL A 198 -17.07 6.19 4.03
N VAL A 199 -16.75 5.38 2.99
CA VAL A 199 -17.43 5.45 1.70
C VAL A 199 -18.91 5.09 1.82
N ARG A 200 -19.26 4.05 2.59
CA ARG A 200 -20.67 3.68 2.83
C ARG A 200 -21.44 4.72 3.66
N GLY A 201 -20.79 5.45 4.55
CA GLY A 201 -21.40 6.50 5.34
C GLY A 201 -21.76 7.76 4.54
N VAL A 202 -21.04 8.05 3.46
CA VAL A 202 -21.30 9.22 2.62
C VAL A 202 -22.45 8.99 1.64
N GLU A 203 -22.62 7.78 1.12
CA GLU A 203 -23.73 7.46 0.21
C GLU A 203 -25.10 7.55 0.87
N THR A 204 -25.22 7.27 2.18
CA THR A 204 -26.50 7.34 2.90
C THR A 204 -26.92 8.77 3.26
N PHE A 205 -26.01 9.75 3.19
CA PHE A 205 -26.32 11.13 3.58
C PHE A 205 -26.80 12.03 2.42
N PHE A 206 -26.59 11.61 1.15
CA PHE A 206 -26.93 12.41 -0.03
C PHE A 206 -28.17 11.95 -0.81
N ILE A 207 -28.79 10.83 -0.44
CA ILE A 207 -30.06 10.43 -1.08
C ILE A 207 -31.21 10.93 -0.19
N GLY A 208 -31.55 12.20 -0.36
CA GLY A 208 -32.80 12.76 0.14
C GLY A 208 -33.97 11.97 -0.46
N LYS A 209 -34.79 11.35 0.41
CA LYS A 209 -36.05 10.71 0.02
C LYS A 209 -36.88 11.68 -0.83
N PRO A 210 -37.36 11.28 -2.02
CA PRO A 210 -38.35 12.07 -2.73
C PRO A 210 -39.68 12.05 -1.95
N THR A 211 -40.11 13.19 -1.47
CA THR A 211 -41.43 13.39 -0.88
C THR A 211 -42.46 13.40 -2.00
N ASN A 212 -43.06 12.26 -2.27
CA ASN A 212 -44.32 12.21 -3.05
C ASN A 212 -45.49 12.62 -2.13
N ALA A 213 -45.92 13.87 -2.26
CA ALA A 213 -47.20 14.29 -1.74
C ALA A 213 -48.28 14.09 -2.84
N PRO A 214 -49.41 13.42 -2.55
CA PRO A 214 -50.46 13.29 -3.53
C PRO A 214 -51.25 14.60 -3.64
N ALA A 215 -51.47 15.04 -4.89
CA ALA A 215 -52.34 16.16 -5.21
C ALA A 215 -53.79 15.81 -4.86
N LYS A 216 -54.43 16.62 -3.99
CA LYS A 216 -55.89 16.67 -3.85
C LYS A 216 -56.48 17.32 -5.09
N ARG A 217 -57.44 16.64 -5.71
CA ARG A 217 -58.42 17.22 -6.66
C ARG A 217 -59.61 17.71 -5.85
N ASP A 218 -59.97 18.93 -6.04
CA ASP A 218 -61.34 19.47 -5.99
C ASP A 218 -61.72 19.95 -7.39
#